data_6b7e899105a4e09b10b5394cf2707d3c
#
_entry.id   6b7e899105a4e09b10b5394cf2707d3c
#
_cell.length_a   1.000
_cell.length_b   1.000
_cell.length_c   1.000
_cell.angle_alpha   90.00
_cell.angle_beta   90.00
_cell.angle_gamma   90.00
#
_symmetry.space_group_name_H-M   'P 1'
#
loop_
_entity.id
_entity.type
_entity.pdbx_description
1 polymer ?
#
loop_
_entity_poly.entity_id
_entity_poly.type
_entity_poly.pdbx_seq_one_letter_code
_entity_poly.pdbx_strand_id
1 'polypeptide(L)'
;LEGHKLYSRNLFLQNILKSLPEYSGVLQDLMDYSVICNDIHENISDEYLDVTYELSVLASVIRNTAIAVDFLFGEKIFGRITCVETSNRLLEGIFYIPVKEYMKLYSNRLYIAGKSSSCEKMTINDIGIWLERAEKFISCAKEVYHARKNDNNMG
;
A
#
# COMPACT_ATOMS: atom_id res chain seq x y z
N LEU A 1 21.85 -28.16 10.37
CA LEU A 1 21.42 -28.63 9.04
C LEU A 1 20.18 -27.90 8.51
N GLU A 2 19.15 -27.69 9.35
CA GLU A 2 17.96 -26.92 8.96
C GLU A 2 18.28 -25.43 8.78
N GLY A 3 19.13 -24.85 9.65
CA GLY A 3 19.56 -23.46 9.53
C GLY A 3 20.34 -23.18 8.24
N HIS A 4 21.13 -24.13 7.78
CA HIS A 4 21.88 -24.02 6.52
C HIS A 4 20.95 -24.02 5.30
N LYS A 5 19.91 -24.86 5.30
CA LYS A 5 18.90 -24.90 4.23
C LYS A 5 18.08 -23.61 4.17
N LEU A 6 17.71 -23.06 5.33
CA LEU A 6 16.99 -21.79 5.42
C LEU A 6 17.83 -20.63 4.91
N TYR A 7 19.10 -20.58 5.26
CA TYR A 7 20.04 -19.56 4.78
C TYR A 7 20.20 -19.62 3.25
N SER A 8 20.41 -20.82 2.69
CA SER A 8 20.53 -21.02 1.24
C SER A 8 19.26 -20.62 0.50
N ARG A 9 18.08 -20.91 1.06
CA ARG A 9 16.80 -20.53 0.49
C ARG A 9 16.61 -19.01 0.48
N ASN A 10 16.97 -18.32 1.57
CA ASN A 10 16.90 -16.86 1.64
C ASN A 10 17.84 -16.19 0.64
N LEU A 11 19.07 -16.69 0.52
CA LEU A 11 20.03 -16.18 -0.46
C LEU A 11 19.53 -16.38 -1.89
N PHE A 12 18.93 -17.54 -2.18
CA PHE A 12 18.34 -17.85 -3.48
C PHE A 12 17.18 -16.89 -3.82
N LEU A 13 16.27 -16.66 -2.86
CA LEU A 13 15.17 -15.72 -3.03
C LEU A 13 15.66 -14.28 -3.23
N GLN A 14 16.68 -13.85 -2.48
CA GLN A 14 17.28 -12.53 -2.65
C GLN A 14 17.92 -12.37 -4.05
N ASN A 15 18.59 -13.39 -4.55
CA ASN A 15 19.18 -13.37 -5.87
C ASN A 15 18.10 -13.31 -6.98
N ILE A 16 17.00 -14.05 -6.82
CA ILE A 16 15.85 -13.97 -7.75
C ILE A 16 15.27 -12.56 -7.75
N LEU A 17 15.05 -11.96 -6.59
CA LEU A 17 14.51 -10.60 -6.46
C LEU A 17 15.43 -9.56 -7.11
N LYS A 18 16.73 -9.73 -7.01
CA LYS A 18 17.72 -8.84 -7.66
C LYS A 18 17.76 -9.01 -9.19
N SER A 19 17.47 -10.24 -9.67
CA SER A 19 17.53 -10.56 -11.10
C SER A 19 16.24 -10.28 -11.85
N LEU A 20 15.12 -10.00 -11.14
CA LEU A 20 13.85 -9.65 -11.76
C LEU A 20 14.01 -8.33 -12.54
N PRO A 21 13.44 -8.27 -13.76
CA PRO A 21 13.42 -7.02 -14.51
C PRO A 21 12.69 -5.94 -13.73
N GLU A 22 13.08 -4.70 -13.95
CA GLU A 22 12.44 -3.55 -13.33
C GLU A 22 10.93 -3.56 -13.66
N TYR A 23 10.10 -3.46 -12.61
CA TYR A 23 8.66 -3.46 -12.78
C TYR A 23 8.21 -2.14 -13.41
N SER A 24 7.60 -2.21 -14.59
CA SER A 24 7.19 -1.05 -15.37
C SER A 24 5.71 -0.66 -15.19
N GLY A 25 4.96 -1.42 -14.39
CA GLY A 25 3.51 -1.26 -14.23
C GLY A 25 3.06 -0.32 -13.10
N VAL A 26 3.97 0.38 -12.44
CA VAL A 26 3.67 1.21 -11.26
C VAL A 26 2.60 2.26 -11.55
N LEU A 27 2.71 2.99 -12.66
CA LEU A 27 1.74 4.03 -13.00
C LEU A 27 0.35 3.43 -13.25
N GLN A 28 0.29 2.31 -13.96
CA GLN A 28 -1.00 1.62 -14.20
C GLN A 28 -1.63 1.15 -12.91
N ASP A 29 -0.85 0.59 -11.99
CA ASP A 29 -1.34 0.18 -10.68
C ASP A 29 -1.92 1.37 -9.89
N LEU A 30 -1.21 2.51 -9.89
CA LEU A 30 -1.68 3.73 -9.23
C LEU A 30 -2.98 4.25 -9.85
N MET A 31 -3.13 4.15 -11.17
CA MET A 31 -4.37 4.49 -11.87
C MET A 31 -5.51 3.55 -11.48
N ASP A 32 -5.24 2.25 -11.39
CA ASP A 32 -6.21 1.24 -10.97
C ASP A 32 -6.66 1.48 -9.52
N TYR A 33 -5.75 1.85 -8.63
CA TYR A 33 -6.10 2.21 -7.25
C TYR A 33 -6.98 3.47 -7.19
N SER A 34 -6.75 4.42 -8.10
CA SER A 34 -7.63 5.61 -8.22
C SER A 34 -9.05 5.21 -8.64
N VAL A 35 -9.20 4.26 -9.54
CA VAL A 35 -10.51 3.72 -9.95
C VAL A 35 -11.22 3.07 -8.77
N ILE A 36 -10.51 2.26 -7.99
CA ILE A 36 -11.06 1.64 -6.77
C ILE A 36 -11.55 2.71 -5.78
N CYS A 37 -10.78 3.76 -5.56
CA CYS A 37 -11.19 4.87 -4.69
C CYS A 37 -12.45 5.58 -5.22
N ASN A 38 -12.56 5.80 -6.52
CA ASN A 38 -13.74 6.38 -7.13
C ASN A 38 -14.98 5.50 -6.95
N ASP A 39 -14.84 4.19 -7.11
CA ASP A 39 -15.93 3.23 -6.89
C ASP A 39 -16.44 3.29 -5.45
N ILE A 40 -15.53 3.34 -4.47
CA ILE A 40 -15.90 3.48 -3.06
C ILE A 40 -16.62 4.81 -2.84
N HIS A 41 -16.13 5.89 -3.44
CA HIS A 41 -16.72 7.22 -3.32
C HIS A 41 -18.16 7.26 -3.84
N GLU A 42 -18.43 6.61 -4.97
CA GLU A 42 -19.76 6.52 -5.56
C GLU A 42 -20.73 5.70 -4.71
N ASN A 43 -20.24 4.69 -4.00
CA ASN A 43 -21.06 3.75 -3.22
C ASN A 43 -21.15 4.09 -1.72
N ILE A 44 -20.48 5.14 -1.25
CA ILE A 44 -20.38 5.44 0.19
C ILE A 44 -21.74 5.76 0.83
N SER A 45 -22.72 6.17 0.06
CA SER A 45 -24.08 6.48 0.53
C SER A 45 -25.05 5.29 0.42
N ASP A 46 -24.59 4.14 -0.07
CA ASP A 46 -25.43 2.94 -0.16
C ASP A 46 -25.73 2.40 1.24
N GLU A 47 -27.03 2.19 1.54
CA GLU A 47 -27.47 1.65 2.82
C GLU A 47 -27.02 0.20 3.07
N TYR A 48 -26.68 -0.54 2.01
CA TYR A 48 -26.21 -1.93 2.07
C TYR A 48 -24.68 -2.03 2.07
N LEU A 49 -23.98 -0.91 2.22
CA LEU A 49 -22.51 -0.86 2.20
C LEU A 49 -21.93 -1.72 3.34
N ASP A 50 -21.05 -2.64 3.01
CA ASP A 50 -20.26 -3.38 3.99
C ASP A 50 -19.03 -2.56 4.41
N VAL A 51 -19.13 -1.89 5.54
CA VAL A 51 -18.08 -1.00 6.07
C VAL A 51 -16.77 -1.76 6.25
N THR A 52 -16.80 -2.94 6.84
CA THR A 52 -15.59 -3.75 7.06
C THR A 52 -14.91 -4.15 5.76
N TYR A 53 -15.69 -4.52 4.76
CA TYR A 53 -15.16 -4.86 3.43
C TYR A 53 -14.49 -3.65 2.77
N GLU A 54 -15.16 -2.51 2.76
CA GLU A 54 -14.61 -1.29 2.13
C GLU A 54 -13.33 -0.82 2.83
N LEU A 55 -13.28 -0.88 4.15
CA LEU A 55 -12.07 -0.58 4.91
C LEU A 55 -10.94 -1.58 4.61
N SER A 56 -11.29 -2.85 4.41
CA SER A 56 -10.34 -3.88 3.98
C SER A 56 -9.73 -3.55 2.60
N VAL A 57 -10.54 -3.07 1.67
CA VAL A 57 -10.09 -2.64 0.34
C VAL A 57 -9.15 -1.43 0.46
N LEU A 58 -9.54 -0.42 1.24
CA LEU A 58 -8.70 0.76 1.48
C LEU A 58 -7.36 0.41 2.15
N ALA A 59 -7.35 -0.53 3.09
CA ALA A 59 -6.11 -1.03 3.69
C ALA A 59 -5.17 -1.60 2.63
N SER A 60 -5.71 -2.34 1.66
CA SER A 60 -4.93 -2.90 0.56
C SER A 60 -4.42 -1.80 -0.38
N VAL A 61 -5.24 -0.82 -0.69
CA VAL A 61 -4.84 0.33 -1.52
C VAL A 61 -3.69 1.10 -0.87
N ILE A 62 -3.80 1.43 0.41
CA ILE A 62 -2.73 2.12 1.16
C ILE A 62 -1.45 1.30 1.16
N ARG A 63 -1.54 0.01 1.49
CA ARG A 63 -0.38 -0.89 1.49
C ARG A 63 0.31 -0.94 0.12
N ASN A 64 -0.46 -1.17 -0.92
CA ASN A 64 0.08 -1.32 -2.26
C ASN A 64 0.65 0.00 -2.80
N THR A 65 0.06 1.13 -2.44
CA THR A 65 0.60 2.46 -2.76
C THR A 65 1.94 2.69 -2.03
N ALA A 66 2.05 2.28 -0.76
CA ALA A 66 3.30 2.35 -0.01
C ALA A 66 4.40 1.50 -0.67
N ILE A 67 4.08 0.26 -1.07
CA ILE A 67 4.99 -0.63 -1.80
C ILE A 67 5.45 0.04 -3.11
N ALA A 68 4.53 0.67 -3.84
CA ALA A 68 4.86 1.37 -5.08
C ALA A 68 5.81 2.55 -4.84
N VAL A 69 5.57 3.37 -3.81
CA VAL A 69 6.47 4.47 -3.43
C VAL A 69 7.86 3.93 -3.08
N ASP A 70 7.92 2.92 -2.21
CA ASP A 70 9.18 2.31 -1.80
C ASP A 70 9.97 1.81 -3.03
N PHE A 71 9.27 1.15 -3.94
CA PHE A 71 9.85 0.64 -5.19
C PHE A 71 10.43 1.77 -6.05
N LEU A 72 9.73 2.91 -6.16
CA LEU A 72 10.19 4.07 -6.92
C LEU A 72 11.48 4.66 -6.35
N PHE A 73 11.74 4.47 -5.06
CA PHE A 73 12.99 4.88 -4.40
C PHE A 73 14.04 3.75 -4.35
N GLY A 74 13.80 2.63 -5.02
CA GLY A 74 14.72 1.49 -5.06
C GLY A 74 14.62 0.54 -3.88
N GLU A 75 13.59 0.69 -3.03
CA GLU A 75 13.36 -0.16 -1.87
C GLU A 75 12.32 -1.25 -2.18
N LYS A 76 12.65 -2.51 -1.94
CA LYS A 76 11.75 -3.65 -2.15
C LYS A 76 11.20 -4.12 -0.80
N ILE A 77 10.22 -3.40 -0.28
CA ILE A 77 9.63 -3.63 1.05
C ILE A 77 8.18 -4.10 0.88
N PHE A 78 7.88 -5.31 1.33
CA PHE A 78 6.57 -5.95 1.19
C PHE A 78 5.85 -6.20 2.52
N GLY A 79 6.51 -5.97 3.66
CA GLY A 79 5.90 -6.13 4.98
C GLY A 79 4.70 -5.19 5.18
N ARG A 80 3.68 -5.67 5.89
CA ARG A 80 2.40 -4.94 6.07
C ARG A 80 2.57 -3.55 6.65
N ILE A 81 3.45 -3.43 7.63
CA ILE A 81 3.70 -2.19 8.37
C ILE A 81 4.97 -1.52 7.88
N THR A 82 6.02 -2.32 7.65
CA THR A 82 7.33 -1.82 7.22
C THR A 82 7.26 -1.05 5.91
N CYS A 83 6.39 -1.42 4.97
CA CYS A 83 6.23 -0.65 3.74
C CYS A 83 5.69 0.76 4.00
N VAL A 84 4.75 0.91 4.93
CA VAL A 84 4.20 2.24 5.31
C VAL A 84 5.24 3.05 6.10
N GLU A 85 5.94 2.44 7.03
CA GLU A 85 7.02 3.10 7.78
C GLU A 85 8.12 3.59 6.83
N THR A 86 8.50 2.77 5.86
CA THR A 86 9.51 3.13 4.86
C THR A 86 9.03 4.27 3.97
N SER A 87 7.79 4.20 3.46
CA SER A 87 7.23 5.29 2.64
C SER A 87 7.14 6.60 3.42
N ASN A 88 6.75 6.55 4.70
CA ASN A 88 6.75 7.74 5.57
C ASN A 88 8.13 8.38 5.68
N ARG A 89 9.17 7.57 5.83
CA ARG A 89 10.55 8.03 5.88
C ARG A 89 10.99 8.66 4.55
N LEU A 90 10.68 8.00 3.44
CA LEU A 90 11.06 8.46 2.10
C LEU A 90 10.32 9.73 1.69
N LEU A 91 9.10 9.92 2.18
CA LEU A 91 8.24 11.08 1.89
C LEU A 91 8.23 12.10 3.04
N GLU A 92 9.22 12.08 3.91
CA GLU A 92 9.31 13.00 5.05
C GLU A 92 9.13 14.46 4.60
N GLY A 93 8.21 15.17 5.27
CA GLY A 93 7.88 16.55 4.93
C GLY A 93 6.92 16.71 3.75
N ILE A 94 6.53 15.64 3.06
CA ILE A 94 5.65 15.65 1.89
C ILE A 94 4.31 15.00 2.21
N PHE A 95 4.34 13.75 2.70
CA PHE A 95 3.14 12.97 3.00
C PHE A 95 3.41 11.96 4.12
N TYR A 96 2.40 11.69 4.93
CA TYR A 96 2.53 10.81 6.08
C TYR A 96 1.26 10.00 6.31
N ILE A 97 1.41 8.70 6.52
CA ILE A 97 0.33 7.82 6.98
C ILE A 97 0.55 7.50 8.46
N PRO A 98 -0.39 7.85 9.37
CA PRO A 98 -0.26 7.50 10.78
C PRO A 98 -0.26 5.98 10.97
N VAL A 99 0.87 5.41 11.38
CA VAL A 99 1.07 3.95 11.43
C VAL A 99 0.10 3.27 12.38
N LYS A 100 -0.14 3.83 13.56
CA LYS A 100 -1.09 3.23 14.53
C LYS A 100 -2.51 3.19 13.99
N GLU A 101 -2.95 4.23 13.32
CA GLU A 101 -4.28 4.29 12.68
C GLU A 101 -4.35 3.32 11.49
N TYR A 102 -3.29 3.25 10.71
CA TYR A 102 -3.18 2.28 9.62
C TYR A 102 -3.27 0.83 10.13
N MET A 103 -2.67 0.52 11.27
CA MET A 103 -2.78 -0.82 11.88
C MET A 103 -4.23 -1.16 12.22
N LYS A 104 -5.00 -0.20 12.71
CA LYS A 104 -6.45 -0.38 12.96
C LYS A 104 -7.20 -0.62 11.66
N LEU A 105 -6.92 0.15 10.63
CA LEU A 105 -7.48 -0.05 9.30
C LEU A 105 -7.14 -1.46 8.78
N TYR A 106 -5.89 -1.87 8.87
CA TYR A 106 -5.43 -3.15 8.38
C TYR A 106 -6.04 -4.35 9.14
N SER A 107 -6.50 -4.16 10.38
CA SER A 107 -7.22 -5.19 11.14
C SER A 107 -8.47 -5.66 10.39
N ASN A 108 -9.14 -4.78 9.67
CA ASN A 108 -10.29 -5.14 8.82
C ASN A 108 -9.87 -6.06 7.67
N ARG A 109 -8.71 -5.82 7.08
CA ARG A 109 -8.16 -6.69 6.03
C ARG A 109 -7.86 -8.08 6.56
N LEU A 110 -7.28 -8.18 7.76
CA LEU A 110 -7.00 -9.47 8.39
C LEU A 110 -8.27 -10.23 8.76
N TYR A 111 -9.29 -9.52 9.21
CA TYR A 111 -10.60 -10.11 9.52
C TYR A 111 -11.27 -10.69 8.26
N ILE A 112 -11.35 -9.91 7.20
CA ILE A 112 -11.93 -10.34 5.92
C ILE A 112 -11.15 -11.52 5.32
N ALA A 113 -9.82 -11.55 5.49
CA ALA A 113 -8.97 -12.66 5.03
C ALA A 113 -9.05 -13.91 5.93
N GLY A 114 -9.85 -13.88 7.00
CA GLY A 114 -9.96 -14.99 7.93
C GLY A 114 -8.74 -15.22 8.82
N LYS A 115 -7.83 -14.24 8.91
CA LYS A 115 -6.58 -14.32 9.69
C LYS A 115 -6.72 -13.77 11.10
N SER A 116 -7.85 -13.15 11.41
CA SER A 116 -8.19 -12.64 12.73
C SER A 116 -9.65 -12.92 13.01
N SER A 117 -9.99 -13.25 14.25
CA SER A 117 -11.39 -13.49 14.70
C SER A 117 -12.15 -12.20 15.00
N SER A 118 -11.43 -11.07 15.07
CA SER A 118 -12.00 -9.76 15.36
C SER A 118 -11.23 -8.66 14.62
N CYS A 119 -11.88 -7.50 14.46
CA CYS A 119 -11.23 -6.30 13.94
C CYS A 119 -11.65 -5.09 14.77
N GLU A 120 -10.90 -3.99 14.63
CA GLU A 120 -11.29 -2.71 15.22
C GLU A 120 -12.62 -2.26 14.65
N LYS A 121 -13.52 -1.83 15.55
CA LYS A 121 -14.84 -1.33 15.14
C LYS A 121 -14.68 0.07 14.53
N MET A 122 -14.98 0.17 13.25
CA MET A 122 -14.87 1.41 12.47
C MET A 122 -16.21 1.72 11.79
N THR A 123 -16.37 2.97 11.36
CA THR A 123 -17.63 3.50 10.86
C THR A 123 -17.51 4.00 9.43
N ILE A 124 -18.64 4.41 8.83
CA ILE A 124 -18.66 5.06 7.52
C ILE A 124 -17.79 6.33 7.51
N ASN A 125 -17.73 7.07 8.62
CA ASN A 125 -16.85 8.23 8.71
C ASN A 125 -15.38 7.85 8.55
N ASP A 126 -14.97 6.70 9.05
CA ASP A 126 -13.61 6.17 8.87
C ASP A 126 -13.33 5.85 7.40
N ILE A 127 -14.32 5.34 6.65
CA ILE A 127 -14.19 5.16 5.20
C ILE A 127 -13.85 6.49 4.54
N GLY A 128 -14.58 7.57 4.86
CA GLY A 128 -14.34 8.89 4.31
C GLY A 128 -12.93 9.40 4.59
N ILE A 129 -12.46 9.25 5.83
CA ILE A 129 -11.11 9.66 6.24
C ILE A 129 -10.04 8.88 5.45
N TRP A 130 -10.16 7.57 5.38
CA TRP A 130 -9.19 6.74 4.69
C TRP A 130 -9.25 6.86 3.18
N LEU A 131 -10.43 7.10 2.63
CA LEU A 131 -10.59 7.38 1.20
C LEU A 131 -9.82 8.65 0.82
N GLU A 132 -9.96 9.74 1.58
CA GLU A 132 -9.21 10.97 1.37
C GLU A 132 -7.70 10.75 1.48
N ARG A 133 -7.26 10.01 2.50
CA ARG A 133 -5.84 9.67 2.68
C ARG A 133 -5.30 8.84 1.52
N ALA A 134 -6.08 7.85 1.05
CA ALA A 134 -5.70 7.01 -0.08
C ALA A 134 -5.56 7.83 -1.37
N GLU A 135 -6.53 8.69 -1.66
CA GLU A 135 -6.49 9.55 -2.84
C GLU A 135 -5.29 10.49 -2.83
N LYS A 136 -5.01 11.13 -1.70
CA LYS A 136 -3.82 11.98 -1.53
C LYS A 136 -2.53 11.20 -1.66
N PHE A 137 -2.47 9.99 -1.10
CA PHE A 137 -1.28 9.13 -1.19
C PHE A 137 -1.02 8.69 -2.62
N ILE A 138 -2.06 8.26 -3.34
CA ILE A 138 -1.95 7.88 -4.76
C ILE A 138 -1.48 9.08 -5.58
N SER A 139 -2.03 10.25 -5.35
CA SER A 139 -1.61 11.48 -6.04
C SER A 139 -0.13 11.80 -5.79
N CYS A 140 0.31 11.72 -4.55
CA CYS A 140 1.72 11.88 -4.16
C CYS A 140 2.61 10.85 -4.86
N ALA A 141 2.19 9.58 -4.89
CA ALA A 141 2.93 8.50 -5.56
C ALA A 141 3.06 8.75 -7.06
N LYS A 142 2.02 9.27 -7.71
CA LYS A 142 2.06 9.66 -9.13
C LYS A 142 3.07 10.78 -9.37
N GLU A 143 3.12 11.78 -8.50
CA GLU A 143 4.09 12.87 -8.57
C GLU A 143 5.52 12.34 -8.44
N VAL A 144 5.76 11.44 -7.50
CA VAL A 144 7.06 10.76 -7.32
C VAL A 144 7.44 9.98 -8.58
N TYR A 145 6.49 9.25 -9.16
CA TYR A 145 6.72 8.50 -10.40
C TYR A 145 7.20 9.43 -11.53
N HIS A 146 6.50 10.54 -11.76
CA HIS A 146 6.82 11.48 -12.82
C HIS A 146 8.17 12.19 -12.58
N ALA A 147 8.45 12.56 -11.34
CA ALA A 147 9.74 13.17 -10.98
C ALA A 147 10.91 12.21 -11.24
N ARG A 148 10.76 10.94 -10.83
CA ARG A 148 11.78 9.89 -11.05
C ARG A 148 11.99 9.60 -12.53
N LYS A 149 10.92 9.57 -13.32
CA LYS A 149 11.00 9.35 -14.76
C LYS A 149 11.74 10.50 -15.45
N ASN A 150 11.49 11.74 -15.04
CA ASN A 150 12.15 12.91 -15.58
C ASN A 150 13.66 12.92 -15.25
N ASP A 151 14.03 12.57 -14.02
CA ASP A 151 15.44 12.46 -13.61
C ASP A 151 16.18 11.41 -14.43
N ASN A 152 15.58 10.26 -14.69
CA ASN A 152 16.16 9.20 -15.51
C ASN A 152 16.33 9.62 -16.98
N ASN A 153 15.46 10.49 -17.50
CA ASN A 153 15.57 11.02 -18.87
C ASN A 153 16.61 12.14 -19.00
N MET A 154 17.00 12.79 -17.90
CA MET A 154 17.98 13.89 -17.87
C MET A 154 19.40 13.40 -17.59
N GLY A 155 19.54 12.15 -17.19
CA GLY A 155 20.84 11.46 -17.00
C GLY A 155 21.18 10.65 -18.22
#